data_ae99f99eb6391bef41fab59764bcfea6
#
_entry.id   ae99f99eb6391bef41fab59764bcfea6
#
_cell.length_a   1.000
_cell.length_b   1.000
_cell.length_c   1.000
_cell.angle_alpha   90.00
_cell.angle_beta   90.00
_cell.angle_gamma   90.00
#
_symmetry.space_group_name_H-M   'P 1'
#
loop_
_entity.id
_entity.type
_entity.pdbx_description
1 polymer ?
#
loop_
_entity_poly.entity_id
_entity_poly.type
_entity_poly.pdbx_seq_one_letter_code
_entity_poly.pdbx_strand_id
1 'polypeptide(L)'
;MKNIIYLALVAIVVVSCGQSQEKKAESLIKESLIKSLYKPETYKPVETIVDSAFAPYDDPAFFEELAKLGKMNSEYEDLESKAKHAKSSMAIHSGPYMSAYDRNEYQEAKSDYDEANAKLEKLKTKGRKQFEKIANMLQESNKFIGYKAVHNFRADNNAGNTLIGNTIFFIDNNFEEITYSMEVEEYNQIQEAISSFKEQIEEEGE
;
A
#
# COMPACT_ATOMS: atom_id res chain seq x y z
N MET A 1 42.30 16.97 45.78
CA MET A 1 42.77 16.46 44.47
C MET A 1 42.17 15.07 44.08
N LYS A 2 41.64 14.29 45.03
CA LYS A 2 41.01 12.96 44.68
C LYS A 2 39.64 13.04 43.98
N ASN A 3 38.88 14.12 44.19
CA ASN A 3 37.50 14.22 43.62
C ASN A 3 37.44 14.71 42.16
N ILE A 4 38.56 15.25 41.62
CA ILE A 4 38.60 15.72 40.20
C ILE A 4 38.84 14.55 39.24
N ILE A 5 39.48 13.49 39.70
CA ILE A 5 39.75 12.30 38.88
C ILE A 5 38.48 11.48 38.62
N TYR A 6 37.55 11.48 39.56
CA TYR A 6 36.26 10.76 39.37
C TYR A 6 35.31 11.47 38.36
N LEU A 7 35.42 12.79 38.25
CA LEU A 7 34.57 13.56 37.32
C LEU A 7 35.06 13.40 35.87
N ALA A 8 36.37 13.18 35.67
CA ALA A 8 36.94 12.93 34.34
C ALA A 8 36.63 11.48 33.83
N LEU A 9 36.44 10.54 34.74
CA LEU A 9 36.18 9.13 34.34
C LEU A 9 34.73 8.88 33.97
N VAL A 10 33.77 9.70 34.44
CA VAL A 10 32.34 9.61 34.09
C VAL A 10 32.03 10.22 32.72
N ALA A 11 32.88 11.15 32.24
CA ALA A 11 32.71 11.80 30.94
C ALA A 11 33.13 10.95 29.74
N ILE A 12 33.78 9.79 29.95
CA ILE A 12 34.31 8.96 28.86
C ILE A 12 33.34 7.84 28.46
N VAL A 13 32.25 7.59 29.21
CA VAL A 13 31.34 6.46 28.97
C VAL A 13 30.19 6.80 28.00
N VAL A 14 30.08 8.02 27.48
CA VAL A 14 28.94 8.43 26.60
C VAL A 14 29.35 8.59 25.12
N VAL A 15 30.53 8.14 24.73
CA VAL A 15 30.84 8.00 23.28
C VAL A 15 30.85 6.51 22.91
N SER A 16 29.73 5.84 23.15
CA SER A 16 29.39 4.66 22.36
C SER A 16 29.05 5.17 20.96
N CYS A 17 30.04 5.09 20.08
CA CYS A 17 29.97 5.48 18.68
C CYS A 17 29.14 4.44 17.90
N GLY A 18 27.84 4.24 18.28
CA GLY A 18 26.88 3.65 17.43
C GLY A 18 26.47 4.68 16.36
N GLN A 19 26.56 4.33 15.10
CA GLN A 19 25.96 5.17 14.06
C GLN A 19 24.50 5.44 14.45
N SER A 20 24.03 6.70 14.26
CA SER A 20 22.61 7.01 14.48
C SER A 20 21.73 6.16 13.56
N GLN A 21 20.48 5.96 13.95
CA GLN A 21 19.52 5.17 13.14
C GLN A 21 19.40 5.73 11.72
N GLU A 22 19.42 7.06 11.59
CA GLU A 22 19.37 7.74 10.30
C GLU A 22 20.58 7.37 9.42
N LYS A 23 21.79 7.35 9.99
CA LYS A 23 23.01 6.99 9.23
C LYS A 23 23.02 5.53 8.80
N LYS A 24 22.49 4.65 9.64
CA LYS A 24 22.34 3.23 9.27
C LYS A 24 21.32 3.08 8.14
N ALA A 25 20.16 3.71 8.28
CA ALA A 25 19.12 3.71 7.25
C ALA A 25 19.66 4.30 5.93
N GLU A 26 20.31 5.46 5.98
CA GLU A 26 20.87 6.12 4.80
C GLU A 26 21.90 5.23 4.09
N SER A 27 22.76 4.53 4.83
CA SER A 27 23.74 3.61 4.26
C SER A 27 23.06 2.46 3.54
N LEU A 28 22.05 1.83 4.16
CA LEU A 28 21.30 0.72 3.62
C LEU A 28 20.49 1.13 2.39
N ILE A 29 19.80 2.27 2.46
CA ILE A 29 19.03 2.85 1.36
C ILE A 29 19.95 3.18 0.17
N LYS A 30 21.08 3.83 0.42
CA LYS A 30 22.07 4.13 -0.62
C LYS A 30 22.55 2.87 -1.33
N GLU A 31 22.86 1.82 -0.59
CA GLU A 31 23.29 0.54 -1.17
C GLU A 31 22.21 -0.08 -2.07
N SER A 32 20.94 0.03 -1.65
CA SER A 32 19.79 -0.43 -2.45
C SER A 32 19.59 0.43 -3.70
N LEU A 33 19.59 1.76 -3.56
CA LEU A 33 19.36 2.69 -4.67
C LEU A 33 20.44 2.61 -5.74
N ILE A 34 21.72 2.46 -5.38
CA ILE A 34 22.82 2.32 -6.32
C ILE A 34 22.61 1.13 -7.27
N LYS A 35 21.92 0.07 -6.84
CA LYS A 35 21.64 -1.10 -7.66
C LYS A 35 20.49 -0.88 -8.65
N SER A 36 19.61 0.11 -8.41
CA SER A 36 18.39 0.37 -9.20
C SER A 36 18.42 1.65 -10.04
N LEU A 37 19.26 2.61 -9.69
CA LEU A 37 19.38 3.88 -10.39
C LEU A 37 20.07 3.71 -11.75
N TYR A 38 19.62 4.43 -12.77
CA TYR A 38 20.25 4.46 -14.11
C TYR A 38 21.66 5.05 -14.08
N LYS A 39 21.87 6.11 -13.26
CA LYS A 39 23.15 6.81 -13.09
C LYS A 39 23.46 6.93 -11.61
N PRO A 40 23.91 5.83 -10.98
CA PRO A 40 24.17 5.80 -9.53
C PRO A 40 25.21 6.79 -9.06
N GLU A 41 26.14 7.20 -9.94
CA GLU A 41 27.16 8.22 -9.65
C GLU A 41 26.58 9.62 -9.45
N THR A 42 25.35 9.87 -9.90
CA THR A 42 24.65 11.16 -9.75
C THR A 42 23.79 11.23 -8.50
N TYR A 43 23.68 10.11 -7.77
CA TYR A 43 22.91 10.04 -6.52
C TYR A 43 23.42 11.01 -5.46
N LYS A 44 22.50 11.82 -4.95
CA LYS A 44 22.75 12.80 -3.87
C LYS A 44 21.62 12.70 -2.85
N PRO A 45 21.88 12.20 -1.64
CA PRO A 45 20.89 12.23 -0.56
C PRO A 45 20.60 13.70 -0.19
N VAL A 46 19.36 13.98 0.16
CA VAL A 46 18.90 15.29 0.61
C VAL A 46 18.54 15.23 2.08
N GLU A 47 17.72 14.25 2.46
CA GLU A 47 17.24 14.08 3.82
C GLU A 47 16.82 12.64 4.07
N THR A 48 17.03 12.16 5.28
CA THR A 48 16.53 10.85 5.75
C THR A 48 15.93 11.03 7.13
N ILE A 49 14.63 10.75 7.27
CA ILE A 49 13.88 10.79 8.53
C ILE A 49 13.48 9.37 8.87
N VAL A 50 13.83 8.90 10.07
CA VAL A 50 13.58 7.53 10.53
C VAL A 50 12.60 7.54 11.69
N ASP A 51 11.56 6.73 11.58
CA ASP A 51 10.57 6.49 12.62
C ASP A 51 10.39 4.99 12.86
N SER A 52 9.83 4.64 14.02
CA SER A 52 9.43 3.25 14.30
C SER A 52 8.24 2.84 13.44
N ALA A 53 8.26 1.61 12.93
CA ALA A 53 7.18 1.02 12.17
C ALA A 53 6.39 0.02 13.02
N PHE A 54 5.06 0.07 12.93
CA PHE A 54 4.15 -0.74 13.72
C PHE A 54 3.10 -1.43 12.84
N ALA A 55 2.93 -2.74 13.01
CA ALA A 55 1.80 -3.47 12.43
C ALA A 55 0.50 -3.10 13.17
N PRO A 56 -0.64 -3.08 12.47
CA PRO A 56 -0.78 -3.35 11.03
C PRO A 56 -0.48 -2.14 10.12
N TYR A 57 -0.40 -0.93 10.66
CA TYR A 57 -0.40 0.33 9.89
C TYR A 57 0.81 0.54 8.97
N ASP A 58 1.93 -0.04 9.34
CA ASP A 58 3.20 0.05 8.61
C ASP A 58 3.62 -1.31 8.02
N ASP A 59 2.73 -2.32 8.05
CA ASP A 59 3.02 -3.68 7.60
C ASP A 59 2.74 -3.83 6.10
N PRO A 60 3.74 -4.11 5.26
CA PRO A 60 3.53 -4.37 3.84
C PRO A 60 2.53 -5.50 3.56
N ALA A 61 2.45 -6.52 4.43
CA ALA A 61 1.47 -7.59 4.27
C ALA A 61 0.02 -7.07 4.43
N PHE A 62 -0.19 -6.09 5.30
CA PHE A 62 -1.47 -5.42 5.44
C PHE A 62 -1.81 -4.58 4.18
N PHE A 63 -0.83 -3.88 3.61
CA PHE A 63 -1.01 -3.12 2.37
C PHE A 63 -1.43 -4.00 1.20
N GLU A 64 -0.85 -5.20 1.10
CA GLU A 64 -1.26 -6.18 0.09
C GLU A 64 -2.72 -6.62 0.25
N GLU A 65 -3.19 -6.83 1.49
CA GLU A 65 -4.57 -7.22 1.74
C GLU A 65 -5.57 -6.09 1.40
N LEU A 66 -5.21 -4.83 1.70
CA LEU A 66 -5.97 -3.66 1.27
C LEU A 66 -6.03 -3.54 -0.26
N ALA A 67 -4.90 -3.71 -0.94
CA ALA A 67 -4.84 -3.67 -2.39
C ALA A 67 -5.71 -4.76 -3.05
N LYS A 68 -5.79 -5.97 -2.43
CA LYS A 68 -6.70 -7.03 -2.89
C LYS A 68 -8.17 -6.60 -2.77
N LEU A 69 -8.55 -5.95 -1.67
CA LEU A 69 -9.91 -5.44 -1.50
C LEU A 69 -10.23 -4.36 -2.54
N GLY A 70 -9.30 -3.42 -2.77
CA GLY A 70 -9.45 -2.39 -3.80
C GLY A 70 -9.66 -2.96 -5.21
N LYS A 71 -8.90 -4.00 -5.58
CA LYS A 71 -9.09 -4.70 -6.86
C LYS A 71 -10.45 -5.40 -6.96
N MET A 72 -10.93 -6.00 -5.86
CA MET A 72 -12.25 -6.62 -5.82
C MET A 72 -13.36 -5.57 -5.97
N ASN A 73 -13.19 -4.38 -5.39
CA ASN A 73 -14.15 -3.29 -5.55
C ASN A 73 -14.22 -2.81 -7.02
N SER A 74 -13.07 -2.61 -7.66
CA SER A 74 -13.02 -2.24 -9.08
C SER A 74 -13.67 -3.31 -9.98
N GLU A 75 -13.40 -4.59 -9.73
CA GLU A 75 -14.04 -5.69 -10.46
C GLU A 75 -15.58 -5.71 -10.24
N TYR A 76 -16.02 -5.37 -9.01
CA TYR A 76 -17.43 -5.28 -8.68
C TYR A 76 -18.13 -4.18 -9.49
N GLU A 77 -17.55 -2.97 -9.55
CA GLU A 77 -18.07 -1.84 -10.31
C GLU A 77 -18.16 -2.16 -11.82
N ASP A 78 -17.15 -2.82 -12.38
CA ASP A 78 -17.15 -3.26 -13.77
C ASP A 78 -18.26 -4.28 -14.06
N LEU A 79 -18.46 -5.27 -13.20
CA LEU A 79 -19.49 -6.28 -13.34
C LEU A 79 -20.90 -5.69 -13.15
N GLU A 80 -21.07 -4.76 -12.20
CA GLU A 80 -22.34 -4.04 -12.00
C GLU A 80 -22.70 -3.22 -13.25
N SER A 81 -21.73 -2.52 -13.83
CA SER A 81 -21.89 -1.80 -15.09
C SER A 81 -22.31 -2.72 -16.23
N LYS A 82 -21.66 -3.87 -16.39
CA LYS A 82 -22.01 -4.89 -17.39
C LYS A 82 -23.43 -5.42 -17.19
N ALA A 83 -23.80 -5.79 -15.97
CA ALA A 83 -25.15 -6.23 -15.64
C ALA A 83 -26.21 -5.16 -15.97
N LYS A 84 -25.93 -3.89 -15.66
CA LYS A 84 -26.81 -2.76 -15.98
C LYS A 84 -26.98 -2.58 -17.48
N HIS A 85 -25.90 -2.66 -18.25
CA HIS A 85 -25.95 -2.57 -19.71
C HIS A 85 -26.73 -3.72 -20.32
N ALA A 86 -26.47 -4.94 -19.91
CA ALA A 86 -27.20 -6.13 -20.36
C ALA A 86 -28.71 -6.04 -20.05
N LYS A 87 -29.06 -5.60 -18.83
CA LYS A 87 -30.46 -5.34 -18.45
C LYS A 87 -31.14 -4.31 -19.33
N SER A 88 -30.43 -3.23 -19.69
CA SER A 88 -30.94 -2.20 -20.59
C SER A 88 -31.16 -2.76 -22.01
N SER A 89 -30.24 -3.56 -22.53
CA SER A 89 -30.35 -4.24 -23.83
C SER A 89 -31.56 -5.18 -23.85
N MET A 90 -31.75 -5.99 -22.81
CA MET A 90 -32.95 -6.84 -22.67
C MET A 90 -34.25 -6.01 -22.75
N ALA A 91 -34.28 -4.83 -22.10
CA ALA A 91 -35.46 -3.96 -22.12
C ALA A 91 -35.73 -3.39 -23.51
N ILE A 92 -34.71 -3.06 -24.29
CA ILE A 92 -34.82 -2.53 -25.65
C ILE A 92 -35.37 -3.62 -26.61
N HIS A 93 -34.89 -4.84 -26.48
CA HIS A 93 -35.25 -5.96 -27.38
C HIS A 93 -36.40 -6.82 -26.84
N SER A 94 -37.16 -6.32 -25.84
CA SER A 94 -38.34 -6.97 -25.29
C SER A 94 -39.63 -6.38 -25.84
N GLY A 95 -40.62 -7.20 -26.09
CA GLY A 95 -41.95 -6.71 -26.53
C GLY A 95 -42.85 -7.81 -27.04
N PRO A 96 -44.15 -7.52 -27.28
CA PRO A 96 -45.12 -8.53 -27.74
C PRO A 96 -44.89 -8.98 -29.19
N TYR A 97 -44.12 -8.22 -30.00
CA TYR A 97 -43.88 -8.49 -31.42
C TYR A 97 -42.37 -8.48 -31.74
N MET A 98 -41.61 -9.31 -31.04
CA MET A 98 -40.16 -9.43 -31.25
C MET A 98 -39.85 -10.06 -32.60
N SER A 99 -39.00 -9.42 -33.40
CA SER A 99 -38.37 -9.99 -34.57
C SER A 99 -37.44 -11.16 -34.21
N ALA A 100 -36.96 -11.91 -35.21
CA ALA A 100 -35.95 -12.92 -34.95
C ALA A 100 -34.65 -12.29 -34.44
N TYR A 101 -34.28 -11.09 -34.93
CA TYR A 101 -33.17 -10.32 -34.47
C TYR A 101 -33.34 -9.93 -32.99
N ASP A 102 -34.47 -9.31 -32.61
CA ASP A 102 -34.74 -8.92 -31.23
C ASP A 102 -34.68 -10.08 -30.25
N ARG A 103 -35.18 -11.27 -30.66
CA ARG A 103 -35.09 -12.47 -29.83
C ARG A 103 -33.66 -12.90 -29.59
N ASN A 104 -32.79 -12.84 -30.60
CA ASN A 104 -31.37 -13.18 -30.44
C ASN A 104 -30.66 -12.22 -29.53
N GLU A 105 -30.82 -10.89 -29.75
CA GLU A 105 -30.24 -9.84 -28.91
C GLU A 105 -30.72 -9.93 -27.44
N TYR A 106 -32.01 -10.22 -27.25
CA TYR A 106 -32.55 -10.45 -25.92
C TYR A 106 -31.93 -11.66 -25.23
N GLN A 107 -31.75 -12.78 -25.93
CA GLN A 107 -31.14 -14.00 -25.35
C GLN A 107 -29.64 -13.77 -25.02
N GLU A 108 -28.90 -13.09 -25.89
CA GLU A 108 -27.52 -12.75 -25.64
C GLU A 108 -27.39 -11.83 -24.43
N ALA A 109 -28.16 -10.74 -24.40
CA ALA A 109 -28.18 -9.81 -23.26
C ALA A 109 -28.62 -10.50 -21.95
N LYS A 110 -29.58 -11.46 -22.05
CA LYS A 110 -29.98 -12.24 -20.88
C LYS A 110 -28.85 -13.14 -20.36
N SER A 111 -28.11 -13.77 -21.25
CA SER A 111 -26.95 -14.60 -20.90
C SER A 111 -25.86 -13.74 -20.20
N ASP A 112 -25.55 -12.57 -20.75
CA ASP A 112 -24.58 -11.64 -20.20
C ASP A 112 -25.00 -11.13 -18.81
N TYR A 113 -26.29 -10.80 -18.64
CA TYR A 113 -26.87 -10.41 -17.37
C TYR A 113 -26.74 -11.52 -16.31
N ASP A 114 -27.13 -12.73 -16.64
CA ASP A 114 -27.08 -13.88 -15.75
C ASP A 114 -25.62 -14.21 -15.35
N GLU A 115 -24.69 -14.15 -16.32
CA GLU A 115 -23.25 -14.35 -16.07
C GLU A 115 -22.66 -13.27 -15.16
N ALA A 116 -22.95 -12.00 -15.45
CA ALA A 116 -22.46 -10.88 -14.63
C ALA A 116 -22.97 -10.98 -13.19
N ASN A 117 -24.27 -11.28 -12.98
CA ASN A 117 -24.82 -11.45 -11.64
C ASN A 117 -24.24 -12.66 -10.90
N ALA A 118 -24.01 -13.78 -11.58
CA ALA A 118 -23.38 -14.94 -10.96
C ALA A 118 -21.93 -14.62 -10.50
N LYS A 119 -21.19 -13.79 -11.25
CA LYS A 119 -19.86 -13.31 -10.86
C LYS A 119 -19.95 -12.33 -9.70
N LEU A 120 -20.91 -11.40 -9.71
CA LEU A 120 -21.15 -10.43 -8.61
C LEU A 120 -21.39 -11.15 -7.28
N GLU A 121 -22.26 -12.18 -7.24
CA GLU A 121 -22.54 -12.90 -5.99
C GLU A 121 -21.30 -13.64 -5.44
N LYS A 122 -20.48 -14.21 -6.33
CA LYS A 122 -19.22 -14.82 -5.95
C LYS A 122 -18.23 -13.77 -5.40
N LEU A 123 -18.17 -12.61 -6.05
CA LEU A 123 -17.26 -11.53 -5.67
C LEU A 123 -17.69 -10.89 -4.35
N LYS A 124 -18.98 -10.68 -4.10
CA LYS A 124 -19.51 -10.23 -2.80
C LYS A 124 -19.08 -11.14 -1.66
N THR A 125 -19.19 -12.47 -1.89
CA THR A 125 -18.78 -13.44 -0.86
C THR A 125 -17.30 -13.39 -0.58
N LYS A 126 -16.45 -13.22 -1.62
CA LYS A 126 -15.00 -13.07 -1.46
C LYS A 126 -14.67 -11.74 -0.79
N GLY A 127 -15.29 -10.65 -1.23
CA GLY A 127 -15.08 -9.31 -0.67
C GLY A 127 -15.41 -9.24 0.82
N ARG A 128 -16.51 -9.87 1.26
CA ARG A 128 -16.84 -9.96 2.69
C ARG A 128 -15.76 -10.67 3.50
N LYS A 129 -15.26 -11.79 3.03
CA LYS A 129 -14.15 -12.50 3.71
C LYS A 129 -12.88 -11.67 3.76
N GLN A 130 -12.60 -10.93 2.70
CA GLN A 130 -11.44 -10.05 2.64
C GLN A 130 -11.60 -8.87 3.62
N PHE A 131 -12.79 -8.29 3.68
CA PHE A 131 -13.14 -7.25 4.65
C PHE A 131 -12.97 -7.73 6.09
N GLU A 132 -13.55 -8.89 6.44
CA GLU A 132 -13.41 -9.51 7.76
C GLU A 132 -11.93 -9.75 8.12
N LYS A 133 -11.13 -10.20 7.17
CA LYS A 133 -9.69 -10.40 7.36
C LYS A 133 -8.98 -9.09 7.73
N ILE A 134 -9.22 -8.03 6.96
CA ILE A 134 -8.62 -6.71 7.19
C ILE A 134 -9.09 -6.13 8.52
N ALA A 135 -10.40 -6.24 8.84
CA ALA A 135 -10.96 -5.80 10.12
C ALA A 135 -10.30 -6.51 11.31
N ASN A 136 -10.07 -7.81 11.22
CA ASN A 136 -9.36 -8.57 12.25
C ASN A 136 -7.90 -8.10 12.41
N MET A 137 -7.19 -7.85 11.31
CA MET A 137 -5.82 -7.32 11.36
C MET A 137 -5.76 -5.95 12.06
N LEU A 138 -6.77 -5.09 11.86
CA LEU A 138 -6.85 -3.78 12.53
C LEU A 138 -7.15 -3.87 14.03
N GLN A 139 -7.73 -4.96 14.50
CA GLN A 139 -7.98 -5.19 15.92
C GLN A 139 -6.77 -5.73 16.68
N GLU A 140 -5.75 -6.20 15.95
CA GLU A 140 -4.50 -6.63 16.58
C GLU A 140 -3.78 -5.45 17.23
N SER A 141 -3.12 -5.70 18.36
CA SER A 141 -2.35 -4.68 19.07
C SER A 141 -1.17 -4.20 18.21
N ASN A 142 -0.86 -2.92 18.30
CA ASN A 142 0.33 -2.34 17.64
C ASN A 142 1.59 -3.11 18.04
N LYS A 143 2.16 -3.83 17.08
CA LYS A 143 3.40 -4.57 17.25
C LYS A 143 4.52 -3.86 16.51
N PHE A 144 5.61 -3.56 17.19
CA PHE A 144 6.81 -3.06 16.56
C PHE A 144 7.36 -4.11 15.55
N ILE A 145 7.56 -3.68 14.31
CA ILE A 145 8.02 -4.55 13.21
C ILE A 145 9.33 -4.09 12.58
N GLY A 146 9.86 -2.95 13.00
CA GLY A 146 11.10 -2.37 12.47
C GLY A 146 11.01 -0.87 12.35
N TYR A 147 11.61 -0.33 11.32
CA TYR A 147 11.66 1.11 11.09
C TYR A 147 11.14 1.47 9.72
N LYS A 148 10.62 2.69 9.59
CA LYS A 148 10.31 3.32 8.32
C LYS A 148 11.17 4.56 8.15
N ALA A 149 11.75 4.71 6.96
CA ALA A 149 12.64 5.81 6.63
C ALA A 149 12.12 6.55 5.40
N VAL A 150 11.68 7.79 5.58
CA VAL A 150 11.40 8.69 4.46
C VAL A 150 12.72 9.24 3.96
N HIS A 151 13.03 9.00 2.68
CA HIS A 151 14.29 9.39 2.08
C HIS A 151 14.07 10.24 0.83
N ASN A 152 14.57 11.46 0.90
CA ASN A 152 14.60 12.40 -0.21
C ASN A 152 15.98 12.38 -0.86
N PHE A 153 16.03 12.24 -2.18
CA PHE A 153 17.28 12.23 -2.92
C PHE A 153 17.11 12.83 -4.32
N ARG A 154 18.24 13.07 -4.98
CA ARG A 154 18.32 13.45 -6.39
C ARG A 154 19.17 12.46 -7.14
N ALA A 155 18.76 12.13 -8.36
CA ALA A 155 19.58 11.33 -9.29
C ALA A 155 19.17 11.65 -10.72
N ASP A 156 20.08 11.47 -11.67
CA ASP A 156 19.77 11.70 -13.07
C ASP A 156 19.14 10.44 -13.70
N ASN A 157 18.14 10.66 -14.55
CA ASN A 157 17.58 9.60 -15.37
C ASN A 157 18.48 9.28 -16.56
N ASN A 158 18.07 8.32 -17.39
CA ASN A 158 18.82 7.92 -18.58
C ASN A 158 19.05 9.10 -19.56
N ALA A 159 18.10 10.03 -19.69
CA ALA A 159 18.20 11.21 -20.54
C ALA A 159 19.09 12.33 -19.96
N GLY A 160 19.58 12.18 -18.73
CA GLY A 160 20.43 13.18 -18.05
C GLY A 160 19.64 14.27 -17.32
N ASN A 161 18.32 14.10 -17.15
CA ASN A 161 17.51 15.01 -16.35
C ASN A 161 17.56 14.59 -14.89
N THR A 162 17.81 15.55 -13.99
CA THR A 162 17.77 15.30 -12.55
C THR A 162 16.34 15.11 -12.09
N LEU A 163 16.07 13.96 -11.47
CA LEU A 163 14.81 13.63 -10.81
C LEU A 163 14.97 13.76 -9.28
N ILE A 164 13.87 14.08 -8.63
CA ILE A 164 13.75 14.07 -7.17
C ILE A 164 12.99 12.81 -6.79
N GLY A 165 13.61 11.94 -5.99
CA GLY A 165 12.96 10.79 -5.38
C GLY A 165 12.48 11.15 -3.98
N ASN A 166 11.28 10.71 -3.63
CA ASN A 166 10.69 10.83 -2.30
C ASN A 166 10.06 9.48 -1.95
N THR A 167 10.86 8.61 -1.35
CA THR A 167 10.54 7.19 -1.15
C THR A 167 10.57 6.86 0.34
N ILE A 168 9.61 6.08 0.78
CA ILE A 168 9.61 5.47 2.11
C ILE A 168 10.14 4.05 2.01
N PHE A 169 11.07 3.73 2.89
CA PHE A 169 11.70 2.41 3.01
C PHE A 169 11.33 1.79 4.35
N PHE A 170 10.86 0.57 4.33
CA PHE A 170 10.63 -0.24 5.52
C PHE A 170 11.85 -1.12 5.76
N ILE A 171 12.39 -1.05 6.97
CA ILE A 171 13.67 -1.63 7.35
C ILE A 171 13.42 -2.54 8.55
N ASP A 172 14.05 -3.70 8.55
CA ASP A 172 13.95 -4.64 9.66
C ASP A 172 14.44 -4.02 10.99
N ASN A 173 14.16 -4.69 12.09
CA ASN A 173 14.45 -4.21 13.45
C ASN A 173 15.97 -4.10 13.75
N ASN A 174 16.82 -4.73 12.95
CA ASN A 174 18.27 -4.75 13.12
C ASN A 174 19.00 -3.78 12.19
N PHE A 175 18.34 -3.14 11.23
CA PHE A 175 18.95 -2.39 10.13
C PHE A 175 19.84 -3.25 9.23
N GLU A 176 19.41 -4.47 8.92
CA GLU A 176 20.13 -5.40 8.06
C GLU A 176 19.57 -5.45 6.64
N GLU A 177 18.24 -5.26 6.49
CA GLU A 177 17.60 -5.29 5.18
C GLU A 177 16.45 -4.31 5.04
N ILE A 178 16.19 -3.90 3.78
CA ILE A 178 14.98 -3.21 3.37
C ILE A 178 13.95 -4.27 3.01
N THR A 179 12.88 -4.35 3.80
CA THR A 179 11.81 -5.35 3.61
C THR A 179 10.81 -4.89 2.53
N TYR A 180 10.64 -3.58 2.38
CA TYR A 180 9.74 -3.01 1.38
C TYR A 180 10.07 -1.55 1.09
N SER A 181 9.61 -1.02 -0.06
CA SER A 181 9.70 0.41 -0.37
C SER A 181 8.59 0.83 -1.33
N MET A 182 8.17 2.08 -1.21
CA MET A 182 7.17 2.70 -2.09
C MET A 182 7.37 4.22 -2.13
N GLU A 183 6.72 4.90 -3.06
CA GLU A 183 6.67 6.37 -3.04
C GLU A 183 5.88 6.87 -1.83
N VAL A 184 6.29 8.00 -1.25
CA VAL A 184 5.61 8.57 -0.08
C VAL A 184 4.15 8.92 -0.39
N GLU A 185 3.86 9.34 -1.61
CA GLU A 185 2.49 9.63 -2.04
C GLU A 185 1.60 8.37 -2.00
N GLU A 186 2.11 7.23 -2.47
CA GLU A 186 1.42 5.94 -2.40
C GLU A 186 1.17 5.52 -0.94
N TYR A 187 2.18 5.68 -0.07
CA TYR A 187 2.02 5.42 1.35
C TYR A 187 0.92 6.28 1.99
N ASN A 188 0.88 7.57 1.67
CA ASN A 188 -0.15 8.47 2.19
C ASN A 188 -1.55 8.05 1.73
N GLN A 189 -1.71 7.66 0.47
CA GLN A 189 -2.99 7.14 -0.05
C GLN A 189 -3.43 5.86 0.69
N ILE A 190 -2.48 4.98 1.01
CA ILE A 190 -2.77 3.79 1.83
C ILE A 190 -3.23 4.19 3.24
N GLN A 191 -2.56 5.16 3.89
CA GLN A 191 -2.97 5.62 5.23
C GLN A 191 -4.36 6.27 5.23
N GLU A 192 -4.71 7.02 4.18
CA GLU A 192 -6.06 7.56 3.99
C GLU A 192 -7.09 6.43 3.81
N ALA A 193 -6.78 5.43 3.00
CA ALA A 193 -7.63 4.26 2.82
C ALA A 193 -7.85 3.48 4.12
N ILE A 194 -6.80 3.33 4.95
CA ILE A 194 -6.90 2.70 6.28
C ILE A 194 -7.84 3.51 7.19
N SER A 195 -7.71 4.83 7.18
CA SER A 195 -8.56 5.72 8.00
C SER A 195 -10.03 5.61 7.60
N SER A 196 -10.33 5.69 6.30
CA SER A 196 -11.69 5.52 5.78
C SER A 196 -12.27 4.14 6.06
N PHE A 197 -11.45 3.10 6.00
CA PHE A 197 -11.88 1.74 6.32
C PHE A 197 -12.23 1.57 7.80
N LYS A 198 -11.49 2.21 8.71
CA LYS A 198 -11.81 2.23 10.14
C LYS A 198 -13.15 2.89 10.43
N GLU A 199 -13.40 4.05 9.83
CA GLU A 199 -14.67 4.76 9.96
C GLU A 199 -15.84 3.85 9.54
N GLN A 200 -15.72 3.10 8.44
CA GLN A 200 -16.74 2.15 8.00
C GLN A 200 -16.99 1.01 8.99
N ILE A 201 -15.92 0.48 9.62
CA ILE A 201 -16.07 -0.58 10.64
C ILE A 201 -16.83 -0.04 11.88
N GLU A 202 -16.54 1.18 12.29
CA GLU A 202 -17.19 1.81 13.45
C GLU A 202 -18.68 2.06 13.17
N GLU A 203 -19.03 2.53 11.96
CA GLU A 203 -20.43 2.76 11.55
C GLU A 203 -21.25 1.45 11.42
N GLU A 204 -20.65 0.34 10.97
CA GLU A 204 -21.34 -0.95 10.86
C GLU A 204 -21.48 -1.68 12.21
N GLY A 205 -20.75 -1.23 13.25
CA GLY A 205 -20.76 -1.81 14.59
C GLY A 205 -21.79 -1.18 15.57
N GLU A 206 -22.41 -0.05 15.15
CA GLU A 206 -23.51 0.60 15.89
C GLU A 206 -24.90 0.11 15.37
#